data_1aa0cda7d0c8b2fa2c16621bbdd827d6
#
_entry.id   1aa0cda7d0c8b2fa2c16621bbdd827d6
#
_cell.length_a   1.000
_cell.length_b   1.000
_cell.length_c   1.000
_cell.angle_alpha   90.00
_cell.angle_beta   90.00
_cell.angle_gamma   90.00
#
_symmetry.space_group_name_H-M   'P 1'
#
loop_
_entity.id
_entity.type
_entity.pdbx_description
1 polymer ?
#
loop_
_entity_poly.entity_id
_entity_poly.type
_entity_poly.pdbx_seq_one_letter_code
_entity_poly.pdbx_strand_id
1 'polypeptide(L)'
;MLDPLAQLTDPNRPLVAKLLSVPAWRARYLAYVRTIAAEQLNWETLGGRAKALAALIDAEVKRDDKSLYGYRAFQTSVEPAAGKAAGRTPALKTWAEERRASLAASPALKGPWPTVAIVRAEAATGDDRALVVKARPGKDVPVARLTLWSRPGKFGAFSATPMFDDGKHDDGAAGDGVFGARISTDAKRHDLAYYVEALTADDAAAAYAPVRADAEPAVHAFKSSK
;
A
#
# COMPACT_ATOMS: atom_id res chain seq x y z
N MET A 1 -4.89 -14.09 -17.50
CA MET A 1 -4.60 -12.77 -16.88
C MET A 1 -3.11 -12.47 -16.97
N LEU A 2 -2.71 -11.20 -17.13
CA LEU A 2 -1.30 -10.83 -17.25
C LEU A 2 -0.56 -10.93 -15.91
N ASP A 3 0.70 -11.43 -15.96
CA ASP A 3 1.65 -11.38 -14.85
C ASP A 3 1.98 -9.92 -14.50
N PRO A 4 2.24 -9.58 -13.21
CA PRO A 4 2.61 -8.22 -12.82
C PRO A 4 3.83 -7.66 -13.58
N LEU A 5 4.74 -8.51 -13.99
CA LEU A 5 5.96 -8.13 -14.71
C LEU A 5 5.91 -8.45 -16.22
N ALA A 6 4.73 -8.78 -16.78
CA ALA A 6 4.59 -9.19 -18.18
C ALA A 6 5.16 -8.18 -19.21
N GLN A 7 5.29 -6.90 -18.84
CA GLN A 7 5.78 -5.85 -19.73
C GLN A 7 7.20 -5.37 -19.39
N LEU A 8 7.90 -6.09 -18.52
CA LEU A 8 9.25 -5.70 -18.08
C LEU A 8 10.25 -5.60 -19.23
N THR A 9 10.09 -6.44 -20.24
CA THR A 9 10.98 -6.51 -21.42
C THR A 9 10.34 -6.00 -22.71
N ASP A 10 9.16 -5.38 -22.63
CA ASP A 10 8.46 -4.86 -23.82
C ASP A 10 9.10 -3.55 -24.29
N PRO A 11 9.74 -3.51 -25.49
CA PRO A 11 10.38 -2.31 -26.02
C PRO A 11 9.38 -1.19 -26.33
N ASN A 12 8.10 -1.53 -26.56
CA ASN A 12 7.04 -0.56 -26.79
C ASN A 12 6.53 0.10 -25.50
N ARG A 13 7.04 -0.35 -24.35
CA ARG A 13 6.68 0.19 -23.02
C ARG A 13 7.92 0.62 -22.25
N PRO A 14 8.73 1.53 -22.79
CA PRO A 14 10.04 1.86 -22.23
C PRO A 14 9.97 2.45 -20.83
N LEU A 15 8.88 3.13 -20.47
CA LEU A 15 8.71 3.67 -19.11
C LEU A 15 8.59 2.54 -18.08
N VAL A 16 7.76 1.54 -18.33
CA VAL A 16 7.60 0.38 -17.43
C VAL A 16 8.91 -0.39 -17.30
N ALA A 17 9.54 -0.70 -18.44
CA ALA A 17 10.80 -1.44 -18.48
C ALA A 17 11.90 -0.72 -17.68
N LYS A 18 12.08 0.60 -17.88
CA LYS A 18 13.10 1.40 -17.19
C LYS A 18 12.81 1.57 -15.70
N LEU A 19 11.57 1.83 -15.29
CA LEU A 19 11.23 1.97 -13.87
C LEU A 19 11.43 0.65 -13.13
N LEU A 20 10.92 -0.45 -13.67
CA LEU A 20 11.01 -1.75 -13.01
C LEU A 20 12.37 -2.44 -13.17
N SER A 21 13.30 -1.91 -13.98
CA SER A 21 14.69 -2.36 -14.00
C SER A 21 15.46 -1.93 -12.74
N VAL A 22 15.02 -0.88 -12.06
CA VAL A 22 15.59 -0.45 -10.77
C VAL A 22 15.06 -1.36 -9.66
N PRO A 23 15.92 -2.13 -8.95
CA PRO A 23 15.47 -3.15 -7.99
C PRO A 23 14.55 -2.58 -6.91
N ALA A 24 14.91 -1.47 -6.29
CA ALA A 24 14.12 -0.85 -5.22
C ALA A 24 12.72 -0.40 -5.70
N TRP A 25 12.60 0.12 -6.92
CA TRP A 25 11.30 0.51 -7.47
C TRP A 25 10.45 -0.69 -7.85
N ARG A 26 11.08 -1.75 -8.36
CA ARG A 26 10.40 -3.02 -8.61
C ARG A 26 9.91 -3.66 -7.31
N ALA A 27 10.74 -3.66 -6.24
CA ALA A 27 10.35 -4.14 -4.93
C ALA A 27 9.13 -3.39 -4.38
N ARG A 28 9.14 -2.05 -4.50
CA ARG A 28 8.01 -1.20 -4.11
C ARG A 28 6.75 -1.53 -4.91
N TYR A 29 6.85 -1.63 -6.22
CA TYR A 29 5.73 -2.01 -7.09
C TYR A 29 5.12 -3.36 -6.68
N LEU A 30 5.97 -4.39 -6.49
CA LEU A 30 5.51 -5.71 -6.07
C LEU A 30 4.90 -5.72 -4.67
N ALA A 31 5.41 -4.91 -3.73
CA ALA A 31 4.81 -4.74 -2.42
C ALA A 31 3.39 -4.18 -2.53
N TYR A 32 3.16 -3.15 -3.34
CA TYR A 32 1.82 -2.62 -3.58
C TYR A 32 0.89 -3.62 -4.29
N VAL A 33 1.40 -4.37 -5.27
CA VAL A 33 0.59 -5.42 -5.93
C VAL A 33 0.14 -6.47 -4.91
N ARG A 34 1.01 -6.89 -3.97
CA ARG A 34 0.65 -7.81 -2.88
C ARG A 34 -0.43 -7.22 -1.97
N THR A 35 -0.27 -5.97 -1.55
CA THR A 35 -1.24 -5.27 -0.69
C THR A 35 -2.59 -5.15 -1.39
N ILE A 36 -2.62 -4.77 -2.66
CA ILE A 36 -3.86 -4.69 -3.45
C ILE A 36 -4.52 -6.06 -3.57
N ALA A 37 -3.73 -7.11 -3.85
CA ALA A 37 -4.26 -8.47 -3.96
C ALA A 37 -4.83 -8.98 -2.63
N ALA A 38 -4.19 -8.66 -1.50
CA ALA A 38 -4.62 -9.09 -0.18
C ALA A 38 -5.85 -8.34 0.31
N GLU A 39 -5.90 -7.03 0.13
CA GLU A 39 -6.90 -6.15 0.74
C GLU A 39 -8.00 -5.72 -0.24
N GLN A 40 -7.62 -5.21 -1.43
CA GLN A 40 -8.57 -4.57 -2.33
C GLN A 40 -9.29 -5.58 -3.23
N LEU A 41 -8.63 -6.67 -3.62
CA LEU A 41 -9.23 -7.76 -4.39
C LEU A 41 -9.86 -8.85 -3.49
N ASN A 42 -9.83 -8.67 -2.18
CA ASN A 42 -10.55 -9.54 -1.25
C ASN A 42 -12.04 -9.25 -1.35
N TRP A 43 -12.84 -10.28 -1.69
CA TRP A 43 -14.28 -10.10 -1.89
C TRP A 43 -15.03 -9.69 -0.63
N GLU A 44 -14.57 -10.08 0.55
CA GLU A 44 -15.17 -9.65 1.82
C GLU A 44 -15.15 -8.12 1.96
N THR A 45 -14.06 -7.49 1.51
CA THR A 45 -13.90 -6.02 1.54
C THR A 45 -14.54 -5.35 0.31
N LEU A 46 -14.20 -5.84 -0.89
CA LEU A 46 -14.65 -5.25 -2.15
C LEU A 46 -16.14 -5.41 -2.36
N GLY A 47 -16.69 -6.59 -2.04
CA GLY A 47 -18.08 -6.93 -2.34
C GLY A 47 -19.08 -6.06 -1.59
N GLY A 48 -18.85 -5.80 -0.31
CA GLY A 48 -19.72 -4.91 0.48
C GLY A 48 -19.78 -3.50 -0.09
N ARG A 49 -18.61 -2.94 -0.44
CA ARG A 49 -18.50 -1.61 -1.05
C ARG A 49 -19.16 -1.55 -2.44
N ALA A 50 -18.92 -2.55 -3.28
CA ALA A 50 -19.48 -2.62 -4.63
C ALA A 50 -21.01 -2.71 -4.59
N LYS A 51 -21.57 -3.54 -3.69
CA LYS A 51 -23.02 -3.66 -3.50
C LYS A 51 -23.65 -2.36 -3.00
N ALA A 52 -23.01 -1.68 -2.04
CA ALA A 52 -23.51 -0.40 -1.54
C ALA A 52 -23.53 0.68 -2.64
N LEU A 53 -22.48 0.76 -3.46
CA LEU A 53 -22.43 1.69 -4.59
C LEU A 53 -23.45 1.33 -5.67
N ALA A 54 -23.63 0.06 -5.99
CA ALA A 54 -24.64 -0.39 -6.94
C ALA A 54 -26.05 -0.05 -6.46
N ALA A 55 -26.36 -0.28 -5.19
CA ALA A 55 -27.64 0.08 -4.60
C ALA A 55 -27.91 1.60 -4.64
N LEU A 56 -26.87 2.42 -4.45
CA LEU A 56 -26.97 3.89 -4.49
C LEU A 56 -27.45 4.41 -5.87
N ILE A 57 -27.00 3.77 -6.96
CA ILE A 57 -27.30 4.21 -8.33
C ILE A 57 -28.40 3.39 -9.03
N ASP A 58 -28.95 2.38 -8.37
CA ASP A 58 -29.89 1.40 -8.97
C ASP A 58 -31.09 2.06 -9.68
N ALA A 59 -31.75 3.01 -9.01
CA ALA A 59 -32.90 3.69 -9.54
C ALA A 59 -32.59 4.51 -10.80
N GLU A 60 -31.41 5.13 -10.85
CA GLU A 60 -30.99 5.93 -12.00
C GLU A 60 -30.65 5.03 -13.19
N VAL A 61 -29.87 3.93 -12.94
CA VAL A 61 -29.53 2.98 -13.99
C VAL A 61 -30.80 2.31 -14.57
N LYS A 62 -31.81 2.04 -13.73
CA LYS A 62 -33.09 1.48 -14.20
C LYS A 62 -33.86 2.43 -15.12
N ARG A 63 -33.71 3.74 -14.93
CA ARG A 63 -34.38 4.78 -15.77
C ARG A 63 -33.59 5.13 -17.03
N ASP A 64 -32.32 4.72 -17.12
CA ASP A 64 -31.46 5.03 -18.25
C ASP A 64 -31.82 4.19 -19.48
N ASP A 65 -32.54 4.81 -20.40
CA ASP A 65 -32.95 4.23 -21.70
C ASP A 65 -31.84 4.27 -22.75
N LYS A 66 -30.69 4.90 -22.45
CA LYS A 66 -29.51 4.99 -23.32
C LYS A 66 -28.40 3.98 -22.97
N SER A 67 -28.62 3.17 -21.94
CA SER A 67 -27.67 2.17 -21.52
C SER A 67 -27.33 1.15 -22.60
N LEU A 68 -26.05 0.99 -22.94
CA LEU A 68 -25.58 0.04 -23.95
C LEU A 68 -25.87 -1.42 -23.62
N TYR A 69 -25.89 -1.77 -22.32
CA TYR A 69 -26.04 -3.14 -21.85
C TYR A 69 -27.35 -3.42 -21.12
N GLY A 70 -28.08 -2.36 -20.80
CA GLY A 70 -29.39 -2.40 -20.13
C GLY A 70 -29.31 -2.78 -18.65
N TYR A 71 -30.41 -2.57 -17.94
CA TYR A 71 -30.48 -2.76 -16.48
C TYR A 71 -30.20 -4.19 -16.02
N ARG A 72 -30.55 -5.21 -16.81
CA ARG A 72 -30.28 -6.61 -16.48
C ARG A 72 -28.78 -6.90 -16.39
N ALA A 73 -27.95 -6.31 -17.25
CA ALA A 73 -26.50 -6.46 -17.18
C ALA A 73 -25.94 -5.78 -15.93
N PHE A 74 -26.47 -4.62 -15.56
CA PHE A 74 -26.10 -3.96 -14.30
C PHE A 74 -26.42 -4.82 -13.08
N GLN A 75 -27.59 -5.44 -12.99
CA GLN A 75 -27.97 -6.30 -11.86
C GLN A 75 -27.01 -7.49 -11.64
N THR A 76 -26.33 -7.95 -12.68
CA THR A 76 -25.36 -9.06 -12.61
C THR A 76 -23.90 -8.63 -12.69
N SER A 77 -23.64 -7.32 -12.74
CA SER A 77 -22.27 -6.78 -12.90
C SER A 77 -21.40 -6.91 -11.66
N VAL A 78 -22.00 -6.90 -10.47
CA VAL A 78 -21.29 -7.03 -9.19
C VAL A 78 -21.09 -8.50 -8.83
N GLU A 79 -22.16 -9.29 -8.84
CA GLU A 79 -22.14 -10.74 -8.63
C GLU A 79 -22.84 -11.47 -9.76
N PRO A 80 -22.35 -12.63 -10.21
CA PRO A 80 -23.02 -13.39 -11.25
C PRO A 80 -24.37 -13.91 -10.76
N ALA A 81 -25.33 -14.03 -11.66
CA ALA A 81 -26.59 -14.71 -11.34
C ALA A 81 -26.30 -16.20 -11.01
N ALA A 82 -26.97 -16.71 -9.98
CA ALA A 82 -26.82 -18.09 -9.57
C ALA A 82 -27.08 -19.06 -10.75
N GLY A 83 -26.18 -20.03 -10.96
CA GLY A 83 -26.30 -21.07 -11.96
C GLY A 83 -26.13 -20.62 -13.42
N LYS A 84 -25.67 -19.39 -13.67
CA LYS A 84 -25.35 -18.93 -15.04
C LYS A 84 -23.85 -18.79 -15.23
N ALA A 85 -23.36 -19.31 -16.37
CA ALA A 85 -22.01 -19.04 -16.83
C ALA A 85 -21.79 -17.54 -16.99
N ALA A 86 -20.57 -17.08 -16.72
CA ALA A 86 -20.17 -15.70 -16.93
C ALA A 86 -20.48 -15.31 -18.38
N GLY A 87 -21.16 -14.17 -18.56
CA GLY A 87 -21.36 -13.58 -19.87
C GLY A 87 -20.00 -13.15 -20.48
N ARG A 88 -20.04 -12.49 -21.62
CA ARG A 88 -18.85 -11.98 -22.32
C ARG A 88 -17.95 -11.09 -21.44
N THR A 89 -18.56 -10.42 -20.44
CA THR A 89 -17.88 -9.63 -19.42
C THR A 89 -18.15 -10.30 -18.07
N PRO A 90 -17.11 -10.74 -17.33
CA PRO A 90 -17.30 -11.34 -16.01
C PRO A 90 -17.83 -10.32 -15.01
N ALA A 91 -18.63 -10.78 -14.04
CA ALA A 91 -19.00 -9.97 -12.89
C ALA A 91 -17.76 -9.57 -12.08
N LEU A 92 -17.84 -8.45 -11.36
CA LEU A 92 -16.74 -7.92 -10.56
C LEU A 92 -16.17 -8.96 -9.57
N LYS A 93 -17.06 -9.75 -8.93
CA LYS A 93 -16.65 -10.83 -8.03
C LYS A 93 -15.76 -11.85 -8.74
N THR A 94 -16.23 -12.40 -9.83
CA THR A 94 -15.50 -13.40 -10.62
C THR A 94 -14.15 -12.85 -11.07
N TRP A 95 -14.15 -11.62 -11.60
CA TRP A 95 -12.91 -10.98 -12.04
C TRP A 95 -11.92 -10.79 -10.88
N ALA A 96 -12.39 -10.32 -9.71
CA ALA A 96 -11.53 -10.08 -8.55
C ALA A 96 -10.93 -11.37 -7.99
N GLU A 97 -11.74 -12.42 -7.87
CA GLU A 97 -11.30 -13.74 -7.41
C GLU A 97 -10.28 -14.37 -8.37
N GLU A 98 -10.55 -14.35 -9.67
CA GLU A 98 -9.64 -14.85 -10.70
C GLU A 98 -8.34 -14.03 -10.74
N ARG A 99 -8.43 -12.70 -10.64
CA ARG A 99 -7.23 -11.84 -10.60
C ARG A 99 -6.38 -12.10 -9.38
N ARG A 100 -7.01 -12.24 -8.21
CA ARG A 100 -6.32 -12.57 -6.96
C ARG A 100 -5.61 -13.93 -7.06
N ALA A 101 -6.28 -14.94 -7.58
CA ALA A 101 -5.70 -16.26 -7.81
C ALA A 101 -4.53 -16.21 -8.81
N SER A 102 -4.67 -15.47 -9.90
CA SER A 102 -3.60 -15.27 -10.89
C SER A 102 -2.38 -14.57 -10.28
N LEU A 103 -2.58 -13.54 -9.44
CA LEU A 103 -1.49 -12.85 -8.74
C LEU A 103 -0.80 -13.79 -7.74
N ALA A 104 -1.56 -14.56 -6.96
CA ALA A 104 -1.01 -15.54 -6.02
C ALA A 104 -0.18 -16.65 -6.71
N ALA A 105 -0.49 -16.98 -7.96
CA ALA A 105 0.26 -17.93 -8.75
C ALA A 105 1.54 -17.35 -9.40
N SER A 106 1.67 -16.01 -9.49
CA SER A 106 2.81 -15.35 -10.14
C SER A 106 4.12 -15.63 -9.39
N PRO A 107 5.17 -16.10 -10.08
CA PRO A 107 6.50 -16.27 -9.48
C PRO A 107 7.06 -15.00 -8.85
N ALA A 108 6.76 -13.84 -9.43
CA ALA A 108 7.22 -12.54 -8.93
C ALA A 108 6.60 -12.17 -7.57
N LEU A 109 5.49 -12.81 -7.18
CA LEU A 109 4.80 -12.59 -5.92
C LEU A 109 4.92 -13.77 -4.95
N LYS A 110 5.67 -14.80 -5.31
CA LYS A 110 6.02 -15.93 -4.42
C LYS A 110 7.28 -15.60 -3.65
N GLY A 111 7.31 -15.97 -2.39
CA GLY A 111 8.52 -15.90 -1.59
C GLY A 111 8.23 -15.57 -0.12
N PRO A 112 9.21 -15.68 0.73
CA PRO A 112 9.15 -14.97 2.00
C PRO A 112 9.36 -13.48 1.73
N TRP A 113 8.48 -12.66 2.28
CA TRP A 113 8.54 -11.21 2.15
C TRP A 113 8.92 -10.57 3.49
N PRO A 114 9.70 -9.48 3.50
CA PRO A 114 9.94 -8.73 4.72
C PRO A 114 8.63 -8.19 5.28
N THR A 115 8.62 -7.98 6.58
CA THR A 115 7.56 -7.26 7.28
C THR A 115 8.16 -6.16 8.11
N VAL A 116 7.39 -5.12 8.42
CA VAL A 116 7.77 -4.04 9.31
C VAL A 116 6.54 -3.55 10.07
N ALA A 117 6.72 -3.17 11.31
CA ALA A 117 5.67 -2.57 12.13
C ALA A 117 6.19 -1.30 12.80
N ILE A 118 5.36 -0.25 12.84
CA ILE A 118 5.59 0.91 13.70
C ILE A 118 5.25 0.48 15.12
N VAL A 119 6.26 0.47 15.99
CA VAL A 119 6.11 0.09 17.40
C VAL A 119 5.59 1.27 18.21
N ARG A 120 6.11 2.47 17.91
CA ARG A 120 5.75 3.70 18.59
C ARG A 120 5.99 4.92 17.71
N ALA A 121 5.15 5.91 17.88
CA ALA A 121 5.34 7.24 17.30
C ALA A 121 4.85 8.27 18.31
N GLU A 122 5.75 9.13 18.77
CA GLU A 122 5.47 10.10 19.84
C GLU A 122 6.25 11.38 19.65
N ALA A 123 5.75 12.49 20.21
CA ALA A 123 6.50 13.72 20.25
C ALA A 123 7.82 13.51 21.00
N ALA A 124 8.89 14.10 20.49
CA ALA A 124 10.20 13.99 21.12
C ALA A 124 10.21 14.71 22.48
N THR A 125 10.91 14.13 23.44
CA THR A 125 11.04 14.75 24.76
C THR A 125 11.75 16.10 24.65
N GLY A 126 11.13 17.15 25.16
CA GLY A 126 11.68 18.50 25.14
C GLY A 126 11.62 19.24 23.80
N ASP A 127 10.94 18.66 22.80
CA ASP A 127 10.76 19.31 21.49
C ASP A 127 9.38 18.98 20.89
N ASP A 128 8.43 19.86 21.11
CA ASP A 128 7.05 19.72 20.63
C ASP A 128 6.90 19.72 19.10
N ARG A 129 7.99 19.98 18.37
CA ARG A 129 8.02 20.02 16.90
C ARG A 129 8.70 18.82 16.28
N ALA A 130 9.16 17.88 17.10
CA ALA A 130 9.82 16.68 16.63
C ALA A 130 8.98 15.45 16.96
N LEU A 131 8.95 14.52 16.01
CA LEU A 131 8.36 13.20 16.15
C LEU A 131 9.47 12.16 16.16
N VAL A 132 9.46 11.30 17.16
CA VAL A 132 10.28 10.08 17.20
C VAL A 132 9.42 8.92 16.73
N VAL A 133 9.87 8.21 15.72
CA VAL A 133 9.22 7.00 15.20
C VAL A 133 10.13 5.81 15.44
N LYS A 134 9.57 4.78 16.09
CA LYS A 134 10.24 3.50 16.31
C LYS A 134 9.56 2.42 15.50
N ALA A 135 10.36 1.61 14.81
CA ALA A 135 9.86 0.52 13.99
C ALA A 135 10.67 -0.76 14.22
N ARG A 136 10.03 -1.89 14.01
CA ARG A 136 10.67 -3.21 14.11
C ARG A 136 10.41 -3.99 12.84
N PRO A 137 11.47 -4.46 12.14
CA PRO A 137 11.34 -5.41 11.04
C PRO A 137 10.97 -6.79 11.57
N GLY A 138 10.29 -7.58 10.74
CA GLY A 138 10.06 -8.99 11.00
C GLY A 138 11.36 -9.79 10.96
N LYS A 139 11.35 -10.97 11.56
CA LYS A 139 12.55 -11.83 11.69
C LYS A 139 12.69 -12.85 10.56
N ASP A 140 11.61 -13.11 9.80
CA ASP A 140 11.57 -14.19 8.81
C ASP A 140 12.39 -13.87 7.55
N VAL A 141 12.49 -12.60 7.19
CA VAL A 141 13.28 -12.12 6.06
C VAL A 141 14.19 -11.00 6.54
N PRO A 142 15.51 -11.15 6.38
CA PRO A 142 16.46 -10.13 6.79
C PRO A 142 16.22 -8.80 6.07
N VAL A 143 16.09 -7.73 6.85
CA VAL A 143 15.98 -6.36 6.38
C VAL A 143 17.33 -5.68 6.55
N ALA A 144 17.86 -5.07 5.51
CA ALA A 144 19.15 -4.38 5.54
C ALA A 144 19.02 -2.92 5.97
N ARG A 145 17.90 -2.28 5.64
CA ARG A 145 17.68 -0.87 6.01
C ARG A 145 16.21 -0.55 6.22
N LEU A 146 15.97 0.35 7.18
CA LEU A 146 14.69 1.01 7.36
C LEU A 146 14.82 2.49 7.03
N THR A 147 13.79 3.03 6.39
CA THR A 147 13.69 4.44 6.05
C THR A 147 12.35 4.99 6.51
N LEU A 148 12.39 6.05 7.28
CA LEU A 148 11.21 6.82 7.65
C LEU A 148 10.97 7.87 6.56
N TRP A 149 9.84 7.76 5.89
CA TRP A 149 9.37 8.72 4.92
C TRP A 149 8.37 9.67 5.58
N SER A 150 8.58 10.96 5.46
CA SER A 150 7.69 11.96 6.08
C SER A 150 7.45 13.16 5.20
N ARG A 151 6.29 13.79 5.39
CA ARG A 151 5.96 15.09 4.78
C ARG A 151 5.07 15.90 5.72
N PRO A 152 5.24 17.23 5.75
CA PRO A 152 4.30 18.09 6.45
C PRO A 152 2.98 18.18 5.69
N GLY A 153 1.86 18.02 6.41
CA GLY A 153 0.51 18.15 5.86
C GLY A 153 0.11 17.02 4.90
N LYS A 154 -0.93 17.29 4.12
CA LYS A 154 -1.57 16.30 3.24
C LYS A 154 -0.91 16.18 1.87
N PHE A 155 -0.24 17.21 1.40
CA PHE A 155 0.27 17.32 0.03
C PHE A 155 1.79 17.53 0.02
N GLY A 156 2.41 17.27 -1.11
CA GLY A 156 3.85 17.42 -1.31
C GLY A 156 4.60 16.07 -1.37
N ALA A 157 5.90 16.16 -1.63
CA ALA A 157 6.77 15.00 -1.68
C ALA A 157 7.15 14.53 -0.27
N PHE A 158 7.34 13.22 -0.12
CA PHE A 158 7.93 12.66 1.09
C PHE A 158 9.44 12.82 1.08
N SER A 159 10.01 13.16 2.23
CA SER A 159 11.45 13.18 2.50
C SER A 159 11.87 11.92 3.23
N ALA A 160 13.04 11.39 2.90
CA ALA A 160 13.59 10.18 3.48
C ALA A 160 14.50 10.50 4.67
N THR A 161 14.34 9.77 5.78
CA THR A 161 15.21 9.81 6.94
C THR A 161 15.62 8.37 7.28
N PRO A 162 16.93 8.02 7.27
CA PRO A 162 17.39 6.70 7.69
C PRO A 162 17.00 6.41 9.15
N MET A 163 16.67 5.15 9.43
CA MET A 163 16.41 4.67 10.79
C MET A 163 17.55 3.77 11.24
N PHE A 164 17.92 3.86 12.52
CA PHE A 164 19.06 3.16 13.09
C PHE A 164 18.66 2.40 14.35
N ASP A 165 19.40 1.30 14.62
CA ASP A 165 19.32 0.48 15.84
C ASP A 165 20.70 0.56 16.54
N ASP A 166 21.06 1.77 17.02
CA ASP A 166 22.40 2.06 17.55
C ASP A 166 22.40 2.68 18.97
N GLY A 167 21.21 2.77 19.58
CA GLY A 167 21.02 3.34 20.92
C GLY A 167 21.15 4.87 20.98
N LYS A 168 21.19 5.57 19.81
CA LYS A 168 21.41 7.04 19.74
C LYS A 168 20.27 7.79 19.06
N HIS A 169 19.38 7.08 18.39
CA HIS A 169 18.28 7.64 17.63
C HIS A 169 16.91 7.44 18.30
N ASP A 170 16.89 7.54 19.64
CA ASP A 170 15.72 7.27 20.46
C ASP A 170 15.12 5.86 20.27
N ASP A 171 15.93 4.92 19.72
CA ASP A 171 15.56 3.56 19.36
C ASP A 171 15.47 2.61 20.56
N GLY A 172 16.25 2.84 21.60
CA GLY A 172 16.35 2.00 22.80
C GLY A 172 17.79 1.58 23.03
N ALA A 173 18.03 0.28 23.18
CA ALA A 173 19.37 -0.27 23.30
C ALA A 173 19.91 -0.65 21.92
N ALA A 174 21.20 -0.38 21.67
CA ALA A 174 21.81 -0.78 20.40
C ALA A 174 21.70 -2.30 20.16
N GLY A 175 21.19 -2.67 18.97
CA GLY A 175 21.07 -4.07 18.56
C GLY A 175 19.87 -4.81 19.16
N ASP A 176 18.85 -4.12 19.68
CA ASP A 176 17.64 -4.75 20.24
C ASP A 176 16.56 -5.05 19.18
N GLY A 177 16.83 -4.71 17.93
CA GLY A 177 15.95 -4.91 16.78
C GLY A 177 14.87 -3.84 16.65
N VAL A 178 14.94 -2.76 17.42
CA VAL A 178 14.08 -1.59 17.26
C VAL A 178 14.90 -0.49 16.59
N PHE A 179 14.43 -0.01 15.48
CA PHE A 179 15.03 1.09 14.73
C PHE A 179 14.32 2.39 15.06
N GLY A 180 15.06 3.44 15.30
CA GLY A 180 14.54 4.77 15.58
C GLY A 180 14.95 5.80 14.55
N ALA A 181 14.11 6.81 14.38
CA ALA A 181 14.44 8.04 13.70
C ALA A 181 13.67 9.21 14.28
N ARG A 182 14.31 10.37 14.28
CA ARG A 182 13.72 11.63 14.69
C ARG A 182 13.52 12.53 13.47
N ILE A 183 12.34 13.08 13.32
CA ILE A 183 12.02 14.06 12.30
C ILE A 183 11.47 15.32 12.96
N SER A 184 11.95 16.48 12.52
CA SER A 184 11.49 17.77 13.00
C SER A 184 10.70 18.48 11.91
N THR A 185 9.73 19.28 12.30
CA THR A 185 8.97 20.11 11.38
C THR A 185 9.11 21.58 11.77
N ASP A 186 9.49 22.40 10.81
CA ASP A 186 9.49 23.89 10.98
C ASP A 186 8.10 24.48 10.85
N ALA A 187 7.14 23.69 10.39
CA ALA A 187 5.79 24.15 10.12
C ALA A 187 5.02 24.40 11.41
N LYS A 188 4.70 25.68 11.64
CA LYS A 188 3.77 26.10 12.67
C LYS A 188 2.38 25.53 12.36
N ARG A 189 2.03 24.31 12.81
CA ARG A 189 0.69 23.71 12.74
C ARG A 189 0.38 22.81 11.55
N HIS A 190 1.30 21.98 11.07
CA HIS A 190 0.90 20.95 10.12
C HIS A 190 1.01 19.58 10.77
N ASP A 191 -0.03 18.77 10.53
CA ASP A 191 0.07 17.35 10.78
C ASP A 191 1.23 16.76 9.96
N LEU A 192 1.93 15.80 10.52
CA LEU A 192 3.02 15.12 9.85
C LEU A 192 2.50 13.77 9.35
N ALA A 193 2.47 13.60 8.04
CA ALA A 193 2.19 12.30 7.41
C ALA A 193 3.49 11.53 7.28
N TYR A 194 3.48 10.22 7.63
CA TYR A 194 4.69 9.40 7.60
C TYR A 194 4.39 7.92 7.38
N TYR A 195 5.38 7.20 6.87
CA TYR A 195 5.39 5.75 6.79
C TYR A 195 6.83 5.23 6.86
N VAL A 196 6.98 3.97 7.24
CA VAL A 196 8.27 3.29 7.29
C VAL A 196 8.38 2.32 6.12
N GLU A 197 9.51 2.34 5.44
CA GLU A 197 9.93 1.40 4.42
C GLU A 197 11.03 0.49 4.97
N ALA A 198 10.89 -0.82 4.75
CA ALA A 198 11.91 -1.81 5.02
C ALA A 198 12.34 -2.47 3.72
N LEU A 199 13.65 -2.52 3.44
CA LEU A 199 14.23 -3.10 2.23
C LEU A 199 15.26 -4.19 2.57
N THR A 200 15.26 -5.26 1.77
CA THR A 200 16.32 -6.30 1.81
C THR A 200 17.64 -5.76 1.28
N ALA A 201 18.75 -6.48 1.52
CA ALA A 201 20.10 -6.03 1.15
C ALA A 201 20.30 -5.89 -0.36
N ASP A 202 19.62 -6.70 -1.14
CA ASP A 202 19.64 -6.70 -2.61
C ASP A 202 18.60 -5.76 -3.26
N ASP A 203 17.86 -5.01 -2.44
CA ASP A 203 16.72 -4.19 -2.85
C ASP A 203 15.61 -4.97 -3.60
N ALA A 204 15.61 -6.30 -3.49
CA ALA A 204 14.67 -7.13 -4.24
C ALA A 204 13.28 -7.19 -3.60
N ALA A 205 13.16 -6.91 -2.31
CA ALA A 205 11.91 -6.98 -1.57
C ALA A 205 11.72 -5.80 -0.62
N ALA A 206 10.49 -5.32 -0.54
CA ALA A 206 10.09 -4.21 0.32
C ALA A 206 8.87 -4.54 1.17
N ALA A 207 8.78 -3.90 2.34
CA ALA A 207 7.58 -3.83 3.17
C ALA A 207 7.35 -2.41 3.68
N TYR A 208 6.12 -2.10 4.02
CA TYR A 208 5.72 -0.77 4.48
C TYR A 208 4.85 -0.86 5.73
N ALA A 209 4.97 0.14 6.59
CA ALA A 209 4.09 0.36 7.72
C ALA A 209 3.70 1.87 7.81
N PRO A 210 2.38 2.20 7.66
CA PRO A 210 1.29 1.29 7.28
C PRO A 210 1.49 0.68 5.89
N VAL A 211 0.85 -0.44 5.61
CA VAL A 211 1.05 -1.23 4.37
C VAL A 211 0.70 -0.47 3.09
N ARG A 212 -0.13 0.57 3.18
CA ARG A 212 -0.51 1.44 2.06
C ARG A 212 0.41 2.66 1.91
N ALA A 213 1.45 2.75 2.75
CA ALA A 213 2.53 3.75 2.67
C ALA A 213 2.02 5.17 2.35
N ASP A 214 2.43 5.73 1.21
CA ASP A 214 2.11 7.09 0.79
C ASP A 214 0.63 7.31 0.37
N ALA A 215 -0.12 6.25 0.07
CA ALA A 215 -1.55 6.34 -0.23
C ALA A 215 -2.39 6.60 1.03
N GLU A 216 -2.07 5.91 2.12
CA GLU A 216 -2.72 6.07 3.43
C GLU A 216 -1.64 6.07 4.54
N PRO A 217 -0.82 7.12 4.63
CA PRO A 217 0.24 7.22 5.63
C PRO A 217 -0.35 7.38 7.04
N ALA A 218 0.44 7.03 8.04
CA ALA A 218 0.13 7.44 9.40
C ALA A 218 0.22 8.97 9.54
N VAL A 219 -0.58 9.53 10.43
CA VAL A 219 -0.61 10.97 10.66
C VAL A 219 -0.39 11.26 12.14
N HIS A 220 0.56 12.13 12.44
CA HIS A 220 0.78 12.67 13.77
C HIS A 220 0.34 14.14 13.81
N ALA A 221 -0.63 14.44 14.65
CA ALA A 221 -1.09 15.80 14.90
C ALA A 221 -0.31 16.41 16.07
N PHE A 222 0.43 17.48 15.82
CA PHE A 222 1.08 18.23 16.87
C PHE A 222 0.07 19.08 17.65
N LYS A 223 0.16 19.05 18.98
CA LYS A 223 -0.69 19.92 19.81
C LYS A 223 -0.36 21.37 19.54
N SER A 224 -1.39 22.18 19.28
CA SER A 224 -1.24 23.62 19.20
C SER A 224 -0.84 24.15 20.60
N SER A 225 0.37 24.71 20.73
CA SER A 225 0.70 25.51 21.91
C SER A 225 -0.27 26.72 21.93
N LYS A 226 -1.04 26.82 23.00
CA LYS A 226 -1.89 27.99 23.26
C LYS A 226 -1.02 29.19 23.56
#